data_52703a56e96b711dcaee5520e31d7731
#
_entry.id   52703a56e96b711dcaee5520e31d7731
#
_cell.length_a   1.000
_cell.length_b   1.000
_cell.length_c   1.000
_cell.angle_alpha   90.00
_cell.angle_beta   90.00
_cell.angle_gamma   90.00
#
_symmetry.space_group_name_H-M   'P 1'
#
loop_
_entity.id
_entity.type
_entity.pdbx_description
1 polymer ?
#
loop_
_entity_poly.entity_id
_entity_poly.type
_entity_poly.pdbx_seq_one_letter_code
_entity_poly.pdbx_strand_id
1 'polypeptide(L)'
;EVARAQHEGLNVFAETCPQYLYLTLEEHLSQPDFEGAKFVCSPPIRSRHDHHHHQSDLWKGLRMNELAVVSTDHCPFCFKDQKTLGRNDFSKIPNGLPGVEHRMELIYQGVVLGELSLERWVETCCTTPARMFGMYPKKGIIAPGADADIVVWDPHQKTTIGINGKHHMNTD
;
A
#
# COMPACT_ATOMS: atom_id res chain seq x y z
N GLU A 1 0.53 -1.90 20.35
CA GLU A 1 -0.35 -3.00 20.77
C GLU A 1 -0.06 -4.30 20.01
N VAL A 2 0.00 -4.28 18.65
CA VAL A 2 0.28 -5.49 17.86
C VAL A 2 1.62 -6.12 18.24
N ALA A 3 2.70 -5.34 18.25
CA ALA A 3 4.04 -5.83 18.64
C ALA A 3 4.04 -6.42 20.04
N ARG A 4 3.32 -5.79 20.98
CA ARG A 4 3.18 -6.33 22.35
C ARG A 4 2.48 -7.69 22.34
N ALA A 5 1.36 -7.80 21.64
CA ALA A 5 0.63 -9.07 21.54
C ALA A 5 1.46 -10.19 20.90
N GLN A 6 2.25 -9.85 19.86
CA GLN A 6 3.20 -10.78 19.24
C GLN A 6 4.27 -11.25 20.22
N HIS A 7 4.86 -10.34 21.04
CA HIS A 7 5.82 -10.70 22.08
C HIS A 7 5.21 -11.57 23.19
N GLU A 8 3.93 -11.43 23.46
CA GLU A 8 3.17 -12.29 24.38
C GLU A 8 2.81 -13.66 23.78
N GLY A 9 3.21 -13.92 22.51
CA GLY A 9 2.97 -15.17 21.81
C GLY A 9 1.58 -15.32 21.22
N LEU A 10 0.80 -14.23 21.15
CA LEU A 10 -0.51 -14.24 20.54
C LEU A 10 -0.40 -14.27 19.00
N ASN A 11 -1.28 -15.02 18.34
CA ASN A 11 -1.32 -15.11 16.89
C ASN A 11 -2.05 -13.91 16.29
N VAL A 12 -1.35 -12.77 16.20
CA VAL A 12 -1.86 -11.52 15.66
C VAL A 12 -1.02 -11.04 14.48
N PHE A 13 -1.69 -10.53 13.47
CA PHE A 13 -1.08 -9.95 12.27
C PHE A 13 -1.59 -8.54 12.07
N ALA A 14 -0.75 -7.70 11.51
CA ALA A 14 -1.13 -6.37 11.10
C ALA A 14 -0.66 -6.11 9.66
N GLU A 15 -1.35 -5.19 9.00
CA GLU A 15 -1.05 -4.80 7.63
C GLU A 15 -0.95 -3.28 7.50
N THR A 16 -0.33 -2.83 6.41
CA THR A 16 -0.42 -1.47 5.92
C THR A 16 -0.66 -1.47 4.42
N CYS A 17 -0.90 -0.29 3.85
CA CYS A 17 -1.13 -0.11 2.42
C CYS A 17 -0.17 0.95 1.86
N PRO A 18 0.14 0.92 0.54
CA PRO A 18 1.06 1.86 -0.07
C PRO A 18 0.72 3.33 0.17
N GLN A 19 -0.58 3.69 0.19
CA GLN A 19 -1.01 5.07 0.41
C GLN A 19 -0.50 5.65 1.72
N TYR A 20 -0.41 4.86 2.79
CA TYR A 20 0.08 5.33 4.10
C TYR A 20 1.59 5.46 4.17
N LEU A 21 2.31 4.80 3.27
CA LEU A 21 3.77 4.86 3.17
C LEU A 21 4.25 6.08 2.36
N TYR A 22 3.40 6.63 1.49
CA TYR A 22 3.82 7.63 0.51
C TYR A 22 3.02 8.93 0.55
N LEU A 23 1.71 8.89 0.87
CA LEU A 23 0.87 10.08 0.83
C LEU A 23 0.89 10.83 2.17
N THR A 24 0.79 12.15 2.10
CA THR A 24 0.76 13.05 3.26
C THR A 24 -0.42 14.03 3.16
N LEU A 25 -0.86 14.52 4.31
CA LEU A 25 -1.90 15.55 4.38
C LEU A 25 -1.47 16.80 3.59
N GLU A 26 -0.25 17.27 3.81
CA GLU A 26 0.25 18.53 3.26
C GLU A 26 0.42 18.49 1.75
N GLU A 27 0.99 17.41 1.22
CA GLU A 27 1.31 17.32 -0.20
C GLU A 27 0.14 16.83 -1.05
N HIS A 28 -0.82 16.13 -0.46
CA HIS A 28 -1.87 15.45 -1.20
C HIS A 28 -3.28 15.92 -0.82
N LEU A 29 -3.68 15.79 0.45
CA LEU A 29 -5.04 16.16 0.86
C LEU A 29 -5.27 17.68 0.86
N SER A 30 -4.23 18.48 1.11
CA SER A 30 -4.32 19.94 1.16
C SER A 30 -4.18 20.63 -0.20
N GLN A 31 -4.22 19.90 -1.30
CA GLN A 31 -4.16 20.46 -2.65
C GLN A 31 -5.35 21.40 -2.91
N PRO A 32 -5.09 22.54 -3.59
CA PRO A 32 -6.14 23.53 -3.90
C PRO A 32 -7.16 22.99 -4.90
N ASP A 33 -8.20 23.77 -5.15
CA ASP A 33 -9.20 23.56 -6.20
C ASP A 33 -9.95 22.22 -6.13
N PHE A 34 -10.07 21.70 -4.92
CA PHE A 34 -10.69 20.40 -4.63
C PHE A 34 -9.85 19.19 -5.06
N GLU A 35 -8.63 19.37 -5.55
CA GLU A 35 -7.75 18.27 -5.98
C GLU A 35 -7.45 17.29 -4.83
N GLY A 36 -7.39 17.77 -3.59
CA GLY A 36 -7.23 16.93 -2.41
C GLY A 36 -8.30 15.84 -2.26
N ALA A 37 -9.47 16.01 -2.86
CA ALA A 37 -10.53 15.00 -2.83
C ALA A 37 -10.12 13.67 -3.50
N LYS A 38 -9.16 13.70 -4.42
CA LYS A 38 -8.59 12.51 -5.05
C LYS A 38 -8.01 11.54 -4.02
N PHE A 39 -7.48 12.09 -2.90
CA PHE A 39 -6.76 11.35 -1.86
C PHE A 39 -7.60 11.05 -0.62
N VAL A 40 -8.89 11.33 -0.65
CA VAL A 40 -9.79 11.02 0.46
C VAL A 40 -10.01 9.51 0.55
N CYS A 41 -9.65 8.94 1.70
CA CYS A 41 -9.79 7.52 2.03
C CYS A 41 -10.00 7.34 3.55
N SER A 42 -10.34 6.14 3.97
CA SER A 42 -10.47 5.74 5.38
C SER A 42 -9.60 4.52 5.67
N PRO A 43 -8.75 4.57 6.69
CA PRO A 43 -8.38 5.72 7.55
C PRO A 43 -7.79 6.89 6.75
N PRO A 44 -7.91 8.13 7.25
CA PRO A 44 -7.41 9.29 6.52
C PRO A 44 -5.88 9.35 6.50
N ILE A 45 -5.34 9.90 5.42
CA ILE A 45 -3.90 10.20 5.28
C ILE A 45 -3.50 11.20 6.37
N ARG A 46 -2.34 10.97 7.00
CA ARG A 46 -1.84 11.74 8.13
C ARG A 46 -0.85 12.82 7.71
N SER A 47 -0.60 13.77 8.64
CA SER A 47 0.39 14.81 8.49
C SER A 47 1.82 14.24 8.50
N ARG A 48 2.71 14.80 7.70
CA ARG A 48 4.15 14.53 7.77
C ARG A 48 4.78 15.14 9.03
N HIS A 49 4.20 16.24 9.53
CA HIS A 49 4.77 17.05 10.61
C HIS A 49 4.27 16.67 12.00
N ASP A 50 3.39 15.70 12.12
CA ASP A 50 3.04 15.17 13.43
C ASP A 50 4.28 14.57 14.10
N HIS A 51 4.39 14.75 15.41
CA HIS A 51 5.52 14.30 16.24
C HIS A 51 5.80 12.78 16.16
N HIS A 52 4.92 12.07 15.51
CA HIS A 52 5.06 10.65 15.17
C HIS A 52 5.38 10.55 13.69
N HIS A 53 6.59 10.26 13.35
CA HIS A 53 7.07 10.04 11.99
C HIS A 53 6.35 8.84 11.32
N HIS A 54 5.05 8.98 11.11
CA HIS A 54 4.14 7.88 10.74
C HIS A 54 4.67 6.99 9.61
N GLN A 55 5.19 7.60 8.54
CA GLN A 55 5.73 6.84 7.42
C GLN A 55 6.98 6.05 7.82
N SER A 56 7.93 6.65 8.54
CA SER A 56 9.14 5.95 9.00
C SER A 56 8.82 4.85 10.00
N ASP A 57 7.81 5.05 10.86
CA ASP A 57 7.35 4.03 11.81
C ASP A 57 6.67 2.86 11.08
N LEU A 58 5.89 3.12 10.03
CA LEU A 58 5.31 2.07 9.20
C LEU A 58 6.40 1.26 8.46
N TRP A 59 7.39 1.93 7.87
CA TRP A 59 8.53 1.25 7.25
C TRP A 59 9.32 0.42 8.27
N LYS A 60 9.55 0.97 9.46
CA LYS A 60 10.16 0.23 10.58
C LYS A 60 9.32 -0.99 10.96
N GLY A 61 8.00 -0.83 11.09
CA GLY A 61 7.09 -1.93 11.40
C GLY A 61 7.16 -3.07 10.37
N LEU A 62 7.28 -2.71 9.08
CA LEU A 62 7.51 -3.70 8.01
C LEU A 62 8.86 -4.39 8.14
N ARG A 63 9.94 -3.65 8.42
CA ARG A 63 11.28 -4.23 8.63
C ARG A 63 11.32 -5.20 9.81
N MET A 64 10.66 -4.83 10.90
CA MET A 64 10.68 -5.60 12.16
C MET A 64 9.63 -6.72 12.22
N ASN A 65 8.86 -6.92 11.16
CA ASN A 65 7.76 -7.88 11.12
C ASN A 65 6.61 -7.61 12.11
N GLU A 66 6.52 -6.40 12.63
CA GLU A 66 5.35 -5.92 13.40
C GLU A 66 4.14 -5.72 12.47
N LEU A 67 4.42 -5.28 11.23
CA LEU A 67 3.50 -5.31 10.11
C LEU A 67 3.88 -6.47 9.20
N ALA A 68 3.01 -7.47 9.11
CA ALA A 68 3.30 -8.74 8.47
C ALA A 68 3.14 -8.71 6.95
N VAL A 69 2.19 -7.92 6.46
CA VAL A 69 1.82 -7.86 5.04
C VAL A 69 1.56 -6.44 4.57
N VAL A 70 1.64 -6.25 3.26
CA VAL A 70 1.18 -5.04 2.59
C VAL A 70 -0.03 -5.41 1.72
N SER A 71 -1.18 -4.86 2.08
CA SER A 71 -2.42 -4.93 1.29
C SER A 71 -2.60 -3.67 0.43
N THR A 72 -3.78 -3.41 -0.11
CA THR A 72 -4.03 -2.23 -0.96
C THR A 72 -5.23 -1.41 -0.52
N ASP A 73 -6.20 -2.03 0.14
CA ASP A 73 -7.49 -1.40 0.39
C ASP A 73 -8.08 -0.78 -0.89
N HIS A 74 -7.99 -1.54 -2.00
CA HIS A 74 -8.31 -1.06 -3.34
C HIS A 74 -9.80 -0.74 -3.46
N CYS A 75 -10.11 0.54 -3.56
CA CYS A 75 -11.46 1.06 -3.74
C CYS A 75 -11.42 2.32 -4.63
N PRO A 76 -11.30 2.15 -5.95
CA PRO A 76 -11.09 3.26 -6.88
C PRO A 76 -12.38 4.04 -7.12
N PHE A 77 -12.23 5.35 -7.25
CA PHE A 77 -13.27 6.27 -7.69
C PHE A 77 -12.70 7.26 -8.68
N CYS A 78 -13.43 7.54 -9.75
CA CYS A 78 -13.12 8.63 -10.65
C CYS A 78 -13.21 9.99 -9.92
N PHE A 79 -12.29 10.90 -10.23
CA PHE A 79 -12.39 12.26 -9.72
C PHE A 79 -13.62 12.95 -10.30
N LYS A 80 -13.71 12.94 -11.61
CA LYS A 80 -14.88 13.44 -12.34
C LYS A 80 -16.10 12.56 -12.05
N ASP A 81 -17.21 13.19 -11.78
CA ASP A 81 -18.53 12.57 -11.56
C ASP A 81 -18.68 11.72 -10.27
N GLN A 82 -17.59 11.36 -9.58
CA GLN A 82 -17.64 10.64 -8.31
C GLN A 82 -17.08 11.46 -7.15
N LYS A 83 -15.76 11.70 -7.08
CA LYS A 83 -15.17 12.51 -5.99
C LYS A 83 -15.74 13.93 -5.97
N THR A 84 -16.04 14.50 -7.14
CA THR A 84 -16.63 15.85 -7.26
C THR A 84 -18.03 15.99 -6.71
N LEU A 85 -18.74 14.91 -6.39
CA LEU A 85 -20.03 14.96 -5.66
C LEU A 85 -19.90 15.65 -4.31
N GLY A 86 -18.72 15.64 -3.74
CA GLY A 86 -18.42 16.26 -2.45
C GLY A 86 -18.06 17.75 -2.49
N ARG A 87 -18.06 18.44 -3.64
CA ARG A 87 -17.64 19.85 -3.74
C ARG A 87 -18.34 20.79 -2.76
N ASN A 88 -19.62 20.59 -2.52
CA ASN A 88 -20.44 21.41 -1.62
C ASN A 88 -20.79 20.72 -0.30
N ASP A 89 -20.39 19.45 -0.16
CA ASP A 89 -20.68 18.64 1.01
C ASP A 89 -19.65 17.51 1.09
N PHE A 90 -18.62 17.71 1.93
CA PHE A 90 -17.51 16.77 2.05
C PHE A 90 -17.93 15.34 2.41
N SER A 91 -19.08 15.17 3.06
CA SER A 91 -19.61 13.84 3.43
C SER A 91 -19.98 13.00 2.20
N LYS A 92 -20.11 13.63 1.04
CA LYS A 92 -20.41 12.98 -0.24
C LYS A 92 -19.17 12.63 -1.05
N ILE A 93 -17.96 12.92 -0.55
CA ILE A 93 -16.73 12.45 -1.20
C ILE A 93 -16.62 10.94 -0.94
N PRO A 94 -16.70 10.08 -1.97
CA PRO A 94 -16.50 8.65 -1.76
C PRO A 94 -15.06 8.39 -1.29
N ASN A 95 -14.94 7.57 -0.24
CA ASN A 95 -13.66 7.24 0.39
C ASN A 95 -13.03 6.04 -0.29
N GLY A 96 -11.84 6.21 -0.84
CA GLY A 96 -11.08 5.12 -1.41
C GLY A 96 -10.07 5.57 -2.46
N LEU A 97 -9.07 4.70 -2.68
CA LEU A 97 -7.95 4.90 -3.59
C LEU A 97 -7.71 3.63 -4.42
N PRO A 98 -7.25 3.76 -5.68
CA PRO A 98 -6.71 2.62 -6.41
C PRO A 98 -5.36 2.20 -5.80
N GLY A 99 -5.03 0.91 -5.84
CA GLY A 99 -3.77 0.44 -5.25
C GLY A 99 -3.31 -0.92 -5.76
N VAL A 100 -4.21 -1.79 -6.23
CA VAL A 100 -3.88 -3.18 -6.55
C VAL A 100 -2.87 -3.29 -7.70
N GLU A 101 -2.94 -2.40 -8.68
CA GLU A 101 -2.08 -2.42 -9.86
C GLU A 101 -0.61 -2.11 -9.54
N HIS A 102 -0.37 -1.15 -8.65
CA HIS A 102 0.96 -0.60 -8.38
C HIS A 102 1.56 -1.02 -7.05
N ARG A 103 0.89 -1.88 -6.29
CA ARG A 103 1.37 -2.31 -4.97
C ARG A 103 2.80 -2.84 -5.00
N MET A 104 3.10 -3.75 -5.93
CA MET A 104 4.41 -4.39 -6.01
C MET A 104 5.50 -3.36 -6.33
N GLU A 105 5.26 -2.47 -7.28
CA GLU A 105 6.18 -1.43 -7.71
C GLU A 105 6.44 -0.40 -6.60
N LEU A 106 5.39 0.06 -5.94
CA LEU A 106 5.49 1.02 -4.85
C LEU A 106 6.26 0.45 -3.65
N ILE A 107 6.04 -0.79 -3.26
CA ILE A 107 6.78 -1.39 -2.14
C ILE A 107 8.22 -1.71 -2.56
N TYR A 108 8.47 -2.08 -3.83
CA TYR A 108 9.81 -2.22 -4.36
C TYR A 108 10.58 -0.90 -4.35
N GLN A 109 9.92 0.23 -4.56
CA GLN A 109 10.55 1.55 -4.39
C GLN A 109 11.13 1.72 -2.97
N GLY A 110 10.50 1.13 -1.96
CA GLY A 110 11.05 1.06 -0.60
C GLY A 110 12.36 0.27 -0.52
N VAL A 111 12.52 -0.79 -1.33
CA VAL A 111 13.81 -1.50 -1.45
C VAL A 111 14.88 -0.60 -2.06
N VAL A 112 14.55 0.12 -3.13
CA VAL A 112 15.47 1.07 -3.79
C VAL A 112 15.92 2.19 -2.83
N LEU A 113 15.02 2.64 -1.97
CA LEU A 113 15.29 3.68 -0.97
C LEU A 113 15.99 3.15 0.31
N GLY A 114 16.19 1.83 0.42
CA GLY A 114 16.81 1.21 1.60
C GLY A 114 15.88 1.04 2.80
N GLU A 115 14.58 1.21 2.61
CA GLU A 115 13.57 1.03 3.66
C GLU A 115 13.26 -0.44 3.93
N LEU A 116 13.39 -1.32 2.93
CA LEU A 116 13.21 -2.77 3.04
C LEU A 116 14.34 -3.53 2.38
N SER A 117 14.59 -4.78 2.82
CA SER A 117 15.36 -5.73 2.03
C SER A 117 14.52 -6.33 0.89
N LEU A 118 15.18 -6.88 -0.11
CA LEU A 118 14.53 -7.59 -1.22
C LEU A 118 13.71 -8.79 -0.71
N GLU A 119 14.28 -9.55 0.22
CA GLU A 119 13.61 -10.70 0.84
C GLU A 119 12.34 -10.27 1.59
N ARG A 120 12.44 -9.16 2.32
CA ARG A 120 11.31 -8.64 3.09
C ARG A 120 10.20 -8.14 2.19
N TRP A 121 10.52 -7.53 1.05
CA TRP A 121 9.54 -7.18 0.01
C TRP A 121 8.77 -8.40 -0.48
N VAL A 122 9.47 -9.47 -0.86
CA VAL A 122 8.85 -10.73 -1.32
C VAL A 122 8.04 -11.36 -0.18
N GLU A 123 8.56 -11.34 1.03
CA GLU A 123 7.88 -11.92 2.18
C GLU A 123 6.55 -11.22 2.48
N THR A 124 6.54 -9.90 2.58
CA THR A 124 5.33 -9.12 2.90
C THR A 124 4.28 -9.11 1.80
N CYS A 125 4.70 -9.23 0.55
CA CYS A 125 3.81 -9.16 -0.60
C CYS A 125 3.36 -10.53 -1.15
N CYS A 126 4.09 -11.61 -0.87
CA CYS A 126 3.85 -12.92 -1.47
C CYS A 126 3.82 -14.05 -0.44
N THR A 127 4.92 -14.29 0.28
CA THR A 127 5.05 -15.49 1.13
C THR A 127 4.15 -15.41 2.36
N THR A 128 4.16 -14.30 3.09
CA THR A 128 3.32 -14.14 4.29
C THR A 128 1.83 -14.15 3.96
N PRO A 129 1.32 -13.45 2.93
CA PRO A 129 -0.07 -13.61 2.51
C PRO A 129 -0.45 -15.07 2.20
N ALA A 130 0.42 -15.79 1.48
CA ALA A 130 0.16 -17.19 1.17
C ALA A 130 0.07 -18.07 2.42
N ARG A 131 0.90 -17.81 3.44
CA ARG A 131 0.82 -18.51 4.74
C ARG A 131 -0.43 -18.15 5.51
N MET A 132 -0.75 -16.87 5.63
CA MET A 132 -1.90 -16.38 6.37
C MET A 132 -3.22 -16.92 5.83
N PHE A 133 -3.34 -17.04 4.50
CA PHE A 133 -4.55 -17.51 3.83
C PHE A 133 -4.54 -19.01 3.48
N GLY A 134 -3.60 -19.79 4.04
CA GLY A 134 -3.57 -21.25 3.89
C GLY A 134 -3.21 -21.74 2.49
N MET A 135 -2.58 -20.89 1.67
CA MET A 135 -2.17 -21.25 0.30
C MET A 135 -0.72 -21.72 0.19
N TYR A 136 0.07 -21.52 1.24
CA TYR A 136 1.45 -22.00 1.29
C TYR A 136 1.48 -23.52 1.58
N PRO A 137 2.36 -24.35 0.94
CA PRO A 137 3.42 -23.99 -0.01
C PRO A 137 2.98 -24.03 -1.49
N LYS A 138 1.69 -24.18 -1.77
CA LYS A 138 1.21 -24.18 -3.16
C LYS A 138 1.51 -22.85 -3.85
N LYS A 139 1.38 -21.74 -3.11
CA LYS A 139 1.73 -20.37 -3.52
C LYS A 139 2.71 -19.73 -2.52
N GLY A 140 3.35 -18.63 -2.91
CA GLY A 140 4.25 -17.86 -2.05
C GLY A 140 5.68 -18.43 -1.94
N ILE A 141 6.04 -19.39 -2.79
CA ILE A 141 7.37 -19.97 -2.90
C ILE A 141 7.64 -20.43 -4.33
N ILE A 142 8.90 -20.35 -4.75
CA ILE A 142 9.37 -20.99 -5.99
C ILE A 142 10.04 -22.31 -5.59
N ALA A 143 9.33 -23.40 -5.74
CA ALA A 143 9.80 -24.74 -5.37
C ALA A 143 9.11 -25.82 -6.22
N PRO A 144 9.74 -27.01 -6.38
CA PRO A 144 9.08 -28.14 -7.03
C PRO A 144 7.76 -28.48 -6.34
N GLY A 145 6.68 -28.61 -7.14
CA GLY A 145 5.33 -28.88 -6.63
C GLY A 145 4.49 -27.64 -6.27
N ALA A 146 5.07 -26.45 -6.25
CA ALA A 146 4.32 -25.21 -6.16
C ALA A 146 3.74 -24.79 -7.52
N ASP A 147 2.73 -23.91 -7.50
CA ASP A 147 2.19 -23.32 -8.71
C ASP A 147 3.24 -22.39 -9.37
N ALA A 148 3.28 -22.38 -10.70
CA ALA A 148 4.21 -21.57 -11.46
C ALA A 148 3.69 -20.12 -11.70
N ASP A 149 3.17 -19.48 -10.67
CA ASP A 149 2.82 -18.06 -10.69
C ASP A 149 4.10 -17.24 -10.46
N ILE A 150 4.85 -17.01 -11.53
CA ILE A 150 6.19 -16.43 -11.46
C ILE A 150 6.19 -15.02 -12.04
N VAL A 151 6.80 -14.10 -11.30
CA VAL A 151 7.06 -12.73 -11.74
C VAL A 151 8.52 -12.58 -12.13
N VAL A 152 8.78 -12.04 -13.31
CA VAL A 152 10.12 -11.61 -13.75
C VAL A 152 10.20 -10.11 -13.52
N TRP A 153 11.14 -9.69 -12.68
CA TRP A 153 11.28 -8.30 -12.24
C TRP A 153 12.52 -7.65 -12.84
N ASP A 154 12.35 -6.52 -13.52
CA ASP A 154 13.46 -5.69 -13.97
C ASP A 154 13.69 -4.53 -12.98
N PRO A 155 14.77 -4.55 -12.18
CA PRO A 155 15.04 -3.55 -11.15
C PRO A 155 15.43 -2.17 -11.73
N HIS A 156 15.72 -2.10 -13.01
CA HIS A 156 16.16 -0.87 -13.69
C HIS A 156 15.05 -0.16 -14.45
N GLN A 157 13.93 -0.84 -14.65
CA GLN A 157 12.77 -0.24 -15.33
C GLN A 157 12.14 0.84 -14.46
N LYS A 158 11.87 2.00 -15.05
CA LYS A 158 11.15 3.11 -14.41
C LYS A 158 9.78 3.25 -15.03
N THR A 159 8.76 3.39 -14.19
CA THR A 159 7.38 3.61 -14.59
C THR A 159 6.87 4.89 -13.94
N THR A 160 6.18 5.73 -14.72
CA THR A 160 5.44 6.86 -14.18
C THR A 160 3.99 6.44 -14.00
N ILE A 161 3.53 6.47 -12.74
CA ILE A 161 2.14 6.16 -12.40
C ILE A 161 1.27 7.36 -12.74
N GLY A 162 0.20 7.14 -13.49
CA GLY A 162 -0.73 8.19 -13.86
C GLY A 162 -1.70 7.74 -14.95
N ILE A 163 -2.73 8.53 -15.18
CA ILE A 163 -3.81 8.22 -16.14
C ILE A 163 -3.33 8.03 -17.59
N ASN A 164 -2.16 8.57 -17.91
CA ASN A 164 -1.52 8.42 -19.24
C ASN A 164 -0.47 7.31 -19.26
N GLY A 165 -0.33 6.55 -18.18
CA GLY A 165 0.58 5.42 -18.08
C GLY A 165 0.11 4.21 -18.86
N LYS A 166 0.99 3.21 -19.00
CA LYS A 166 0.62 1.91 -19.60
C LYS A 166 -0.35 1.11 -18.73
N HIS A 167 -0.30 1.37 -17.44
CA HIS A 167 -1.13 0.76 -16.42
C HIS A 167 -2.02 1.83 -15.83
N HIS A 168 -3.30 1.66 -15.85
CA HIS A 168 -4.21 2.46 -15.08
C HIS A 168 -5.56 1.76 -14.95
N MET A 169 -6.22 2.04 -13.85
CA MET A 169 -7.44 1.35 -13.43
C MET A 169 -8.72 1.95 -14.03
N ASN A 170 -8.64 2.65 -15.17
CA ASN A 170 -9.76 3.40 -15.78
C ASN A 170 -10.38 4.42 -14.84
N THR A 171 -9.56 5.01 -13.98
CA THR A 171 -9.92 6.15 -13.10
C THR A 171 -9.21 7.41 -13.59
N ASP A 172 -9.80 8.56 -13.41
CA ASP A 172 -9.23 9.86 -13.76
C ASP A 172 -8.74 10.62 -12.51
#